data_58fd422ff7c9e1d48e4e8132c427d35d
#
_entry.id   58fd422ff7c9e1d48e4e8132c427d35d
#
_cell.length_a   1.000
_cell.length_b   1.000
_cell.length_c   1.000
_cell.angle_alpha   90.00
_cell.angle_beta   90.00
_cell.angle_gamma   90.00
#
_symmetry.space_group_name_H-M   'P 1'
#
loop_
_entity.id
_entity.type
_entity.pdbx_description
1 polymer ?
#
loop_
_entity_poly.entity_id
_entity_poly.type
_entity_poly.pdbx_seq_one_letter_code
_entity_poly.pdbx_strand_id
1 'polypeptide(L)'
;MGLHARAAAHLVRTASTFTSHIRLSRTDGSATADAKSILSVLLLAAARGTELLLTVEGADEAAASTAVCALFESKFGEEQD
;
A
#
# COMPACT_ATOMS: atom_id res chain seq x y z
N MET A 1 7.39 -7.08 -10.26
CA MET A 1 6.09 -7.67 -10.15
C MET A 1 5.15 -6.81 -9.35
N GLY A 2 3.93 -6.62 -9.81
CA GLY A 2 2.98 -5.79 -9.09
C GLY A 2 2.37 -6.50 -7.89
N LEU A 3 1.47 -5.79 -7.22
CA LEU A 3 0.75 -6.37 -6.12
C LEU A 3 -0.29 -7.35 -6.65
N HIS A 4 -0.31 -8.54 -6.10
CA HIS A 4 -1.36 -9.49 -6.41
C HIS A 4 -2.59 -9.17 -5.58
N ALA A 5 -3.72 -9.73 -5.96
CA ALA A 5 -4.97 -9.45 -5.27
C ALA A 5 -4.89 -9.76 -3.78
N ARG A 6 -4.21 -10.85 -3.41
CA ARG A 6 -4.08 -11.21 -2.01
C ARG A 6 -3.23 -10.18 -1.25
N ALA A 7 -2.15 -9.73 -1.87
CA ALA A 7 -1.31 -8.72 -1.24
C ALA A 7 -2.06 -7.40 -1.11
N ALA A 8 -2.83 -7.03 -2.13
CA ALA A 8 -3.63 -5.82 -2.09
C ALA A 8 -4.66 -5.88 -0.97
N ALA A 9 -5.32 -7.02 -0.81
CA ALA A 9 -6.29 -7.18 0.26
C ALA A 9 -5.63 -7.08 1.64
N HIS A 10 -4.44 -7.64 1.77
CA HIS A 10 -3.69 -7.56 3.02
C HIS A 10 -3.34 -6.11 3.34
N LEU A 11 -2.89 -5.36 2.35
CA LEU A 11 -2.56 -3.96 2.53
C LEU A 11 -3.79 -3.17 2.97
N VAL A 12 -4.91 -3.36 2.27
CA VAL A 12 -6.15 -2.64 2.59
C VAL A 12 -6.59 -2.97 4.01
N ARG A 13 -6.53 -4.22 4.39
CA ARG A 13 -6.96 -4.63 5.72
C ARG A 13 -6.09 -3.98 6.79
N THR A 14 -4.78 -3.99 6.58
CA THR A 14 -3.85 -3.36 7.52
C THR A 14 -4.08 -1.86 7.58
N ALA A 15 -4.16 -1.21 6.44
CA ALA A 15 -4.35 0.24 6.40
C ALA A 15 -5.66 0.65 7.07
N SER A 16 -6.67 -0.18 6.96
CA SER A 16 -8.00 0.14 7.50
C SER A 16 -8.06 0.07 9.03
N THR A 17 -7.04 -0.49 9.67
CA THR A 17 -7.01 -0.50 11.14
C THR A 17 -6.54 0.83 11.72
N PHE A 18 -6.05 1.73 10.89
CA PHE A 18 -5.56 3.03 11.34
C PHE A 18 -6.51 4.13 10.93
N THR A 19 -6.52 5.22 11.70
CA THR A 19 -7.37 6.36 11.37
C THR A 19 -6.70 7.31 10.39
N SER A 20 -5.39 7.24 10.25
CA SER A 20 -4.65 8.11 9.35
C SER A 20 -5.04 7.86 7.90
N HIS A 21 -4.86 8.89 7.08
CA HIS A 21 -4.97 8.74 5.64
C HIS A 21 -3.70 8.08 5.14
N ILE A 22 -3.85 7.03 4.37
CA ILE A 22 -2.72 6.27 3.85
C ILE A 22 -2.87 6.21 2.34
N ARG A 23 -1.86 6.69 1.63
CA ARG A 23 -1.94 6.82 0.19
C ARG A 23 -0.67 6.30 -0.45
N LEU A 24 -0.84 5.64 -1.58
CA LEU A 24 0.28 5.20 -2.41
C LEU A 24 0.23 5.98 -3.70
N SER A 25 1.36 6.49 -4.13
CA SER A 25 1.45 7.24 -5.37
C SER A 25 2.58 6.69 -6.20
N ARG A 26 2.42 6.73 -7.52
CA ARG A 26 3.54 6.42 -8.39
C ARG A 26 4.49 7.62 -8.35
N THR A 27 5.78 7.32 -8.34
CA THR A 27 6.76 8.40 -8.23
C THR A 27 6.76 9.31 -9.43
N ASP A 28 6.24 8.85 -10.57
CA ASP A 28 6.13 9.70 -11.75
C ASP A 28 4.89 10.59 -11.72
N GLY A 29 4.07 10.50 -10.68
CA GLY A 29 2.91 11.35 -10.51
C GLY A 29 1.69 10.93 -11.33
N SER A 30 1.74 9.80 -12.00
CA SER A 30 0.67 9.41 -12.92
C SER A 30 -0.55 8.82 -12.24
N ALA A 31 -0.41 8.33 -11.01
CA ALA A 31 -1.53 7.69 -10.33
C ALA A 31 -1.34 7.71 -8.84
N THR A 32 -2.45 7.70 -8.13
CA THR A 32 -2.49 7.71 -6.67
C THR A 32 -3.60 6.77 -6.23
N ALA A 33 -3.40 6.05 -5.15
CA ALA A 33 -4.40 5.15 -4.61
C ALA A 33 -4.55 5.36 -3.12
N ASP A 34 -5.80 5.31 -2.67
CA ASP A 34 -6.12 5.27 -1.25
C ASP A 34 -5.86 3.84 -0.79
N ALA A 35 -4.95 3.67 0.15
CA ALA A 35 -4.58 2.33 0.61
C ALA A 35 -5.71 1.60 1.30
N LYS A 36 -6.81 2.30 1.63
CA LYS A 36 -7.98 1.68 2.25
C LYS A 36 -9.02 1.24 1.23
N SER A 37 -8.75 1.46 -0.06
CA SER A 37 -9.67 1.09 -1.13
C SER A 37 -9.04 -0.01 -1.97
N ILE A 38 -9.65 -1.20 -1.91
CA ILE A 38 -9.11 -2.35 -2.63
C ILE A 38 -9.09 -2.09 -4.14
N LEU A 39 -10.12 -1.46 -4.67
CA LEU A 39 -10.17 -1.18 -6.09
C LEU A 39 -9.06 -0.22 -6.52
N SER A 40 -8.86 0.85 -5.75
CA SER A 40 -7.81 1.80 -6.05
C SER A 40 -6.44 1.15 -6.03
N VAL A 41 -6.19 0.29 -5.03
CA VAL A 41 -4.92 -0.39 -4.90
C VAL A 41 -4.70 -1.34 -6.06
N LEU A 42 -5.74 -2.08 -6.46
CA LEU A 42 -5.62 -2.99 -7.59
C LEU A 42 -5.35 -2.25 -8.89
N LEU A 43 -6.00 -1.12 -9.09
CA LEU A 43 -5.77 -0.33 -10.29
C LEU A 43 -4.33 0.20 -10.34
N LEU A 44 -3.83 0.65 -9.20
CA LEU A 44 -2.45 1.13 -9.12
C LEU A 44 -1.47 -0.01 -9.40
N ALA A 45 -1.77 -1.19 -8.86
CA ALA A 45 -0.89 -2.35 -8.98
C ALA A 45 -0.86 -2.93 -10.38
N ALA A 46 -1.82 -2.59 -11.21
CA ALA A 46 -1.85 -3.10 -12.58
C ALA A 46 -0.64 -2.63 -13.38
N ALA A 47 -0.06 -1.50 -13.00
CA ALA A 47 1.13 -1.00 -13.66
C ALA A 47 2.35 -1.48 -12.89
N ARG A 48 3.08 -2.40 -13.48
CA ARG A 48 4.21 -3.03 -12.81
C ARG A 48 5.49 -2.26 -13.02
N GLY A 49 6.47 -2.54 -12.16
CA GLY A 49 7.81 -2.01 -12.33
C GLY A 49 7.94 -0.55 -11.94
N THR A 50 6.97 -0.03 -11.23
CA THR A 50 6.95 1.37 -10.85
C THR A 50 7.23 1.51 -9.36
N GLU A 51 8.06 2.45 -9.01
CA GLU A 51 8.28 2.76 -7.60
C GLU A 51 7.05 3.47 -7.05
N LEU A 52 6.80 3.20 -5.78
CA LEU A 52 5.65 3.79 -5.11
C LEU A 52 6.12 4.65 -3.95
N LEU A 53 5.40 5.74 -3.74
CA LEU A 53 5.64 6.63 -2.63
C LEU A 53 4.50 6.49 -1.64
N LEU A 54 4.84 6.22 -0.39
CA LEU A 54 3.86 6.08 0.68
C LEU A 54 3.69 7.41 1.38
N THR A 55 2.45 7.85 1.53
CA THR A 55 2.12 9.05 2.26
C THR A 55 1.14 8.69 3.37
N VAL A 56 1.44 9.08 4.59
CA VAL A 56 0.63 8.77 5.75
C VAL A 56 0.44 10.05 6.57
N GLU A 57 -0.80 10.42 6.85
CA GLU A 57 -1.11 11.63 7.62
C GLU A 57 -2.23 11.35 8.60
N GLY A 58 -2.03 11.71 9.84
CA GLY A 58 -3.06 11.56 10.83
C GLY A 58 -2.51 11.31 12.23
N ALA A 59 -3.41 11.09 13.17
CA ALA A 59 -3.04 10.94 14.57
C ALA A 59 -2.14 9.74 14.81
N ASP A 60 -2.36 8.64 14.10
CA ASP A 60 -1.58 7.42 14.29
C ASP A 60 -0.62 7.16 13.12
N GLU A 61 -0.17 8.25 12.48
CA GLU A 61 0.64 8.11 11.27
C GLU A 61 1.94 7.34 11.50
N ALA A 62 2.56 7.49 12.65
CA ALA A 62 3.81 6.78 12.90
C ALA A 62 3.59 5.28 12.94
N ALA A 63 2.55 4.83 13.65
CA ALA A 63 2.25 3.42 13.74
C ALA A 63 1.78 2.87 12.39
N ALA A 64 0.97 3.64 11.69
CA ALA A 64 0.47 3.24 10.38
C ALA A 64 1.61 3.09 9.38
N SER A 65 2.52 4.04 9.38
CA SER A 65 3.67 4.04 8.50
C SER A 65 4.53 2.81 8.75
N THR A 66 4.80 2.53 10.02
CA THR A 66 5.60 1.37 10.39
C THR A 66 4.93 0.07 9.93
N ALA A 67 3.62 -0.05 10.14
CA ALA A 67 2.91 -1.27 9.79
C ALA A 67 2.90 -1.49 8.28
N VAL A 68 2.66 -0.43 7.52
CA VAL A 68 2.60 -0.56 6.06
C VAL A 68 3.99 -0.85 5.49
N CYS A 69 5.01 -0.17 6.00
CA CYS A 69 6.38 -0.44 5.55
C CYS A 69 6.79 -1.86 5.83
N ALA A 70 6.38 -2.40 6.98
CA ALA A 70 6.71 -3.78 7.33
C ALA A 70 6.09 -4.76 6.33
N LEU A 71 4.88 -4.46 5.85
CA LEU A 71 4.25 -5.31 4.85
C LEU A 71 5.08 -5.34 3.57
N PHE A 72 5.52 -4.18 3.11
CA PHE A 72 6.32 -4.14 1.89
C PHE A 72 7.66 -4.84 2.07
N GLU A 73 8.28 -4.68 3.23
CA GLU A 73 9.56 -5.32 3.50
C GLU A 73 9.44 -6.83 3.58
N SER A 74 8.32 -7.32 4.08
CA SER A 74 8.08 -8.77 4.18
C SER A 74 7.45 -9.33 2.92
N LYS A 75 7.24 -8.48 1.91
CA LYS A 75 6.58 -8.85 0.66
C LYS A 75 5.20 -9.42 0.92
N PHE A 76 4.52 -8.84 1.91
CA PHE A 76 3.16 -9.21 2.28
C PHE A 76 3.04 -10.69 2.67
N GLY A 77 4.14 -11.27 3.12
CA GLY A 77 4.14 -12.66 3.48
C GLY A 77 4.14 -13.61 2.29
N GLU A 78 4.34 -13.10 1.11
CA GLU A 78 4.35 -13.88 -0.12
C GLU A 78 5.76 -14.15 -0.60
N GLU A 79 6.61 -14.46 0.36
CA GLU A 79 7.93 -14.74 0.00
C GLU A 79 7.98 -15.92 -0.83
N GLN A 80 8.54 -15.99 -1.80
CA GLN A 80 8.36 -17.09 -2.54
C GLN A 80 9.34 -17.97 -2.51
N ASP A 81 9.25 -18.33 -2.31
CA ASP A 81 9.94 -19.15 -2.22
C ASP A 81 10.29 -19.59 -2.97
#